data_910efa7da07a0533c8c8c2d9f7edca1b
#
_entry.id   910efa7da07a0533c8c8c2d9f7edca1b
#
_cell.length_a   1.000
_cell.length_b   1.000
_cell.length_c   1.000
_cell.angle_alpha   90.00
_cell.angle_beta   90.00
_cell.angle_gamma   90.00
#
_symmetry.space_group_name_H-M   'P 1'
#
loop_
_entity.id
_entity.type
_entity.pdbx_description
1 polymer ?
#
loop_
_entity_poly.entity_id
_entity_poly.type
_entity_poly.pdbx_seq_one_letter_code
_entity_poly.pdbx_strand_id
1 'polypeptide(L)'
;ITDFELLIQDEINVKTVIYTDDLAAYGNFSLKPNGKVLGPRLGSDVQNVFRAAKTGDWERLNDGRVKINDYVLESHEFELNLVANEGTTATSLPGDKAVVVLDIELTDHLLKEGKARDAVRAIQEARKEMNLILTDRIHLNIVATDETTEAIKSYSDYICDQVLGK
;
A
#
# COMPACT_ATOMS: atom_id res chain seq x y z
N ILE A 1 -16.42 -7.97 2.04
CA ILE A 1 -14.95 -7.73 1.93
C ILE A 1 -14.27 -8.22 3.21
N THR A 2 -14.86 -7.99 4.39
CA THR A 2 -14.34 -8.42 5.70
C THR A 2 -14.07 -9.93 5.81
N ASP A 3 -14.79 -10.76 5.05
CA ASP A 3 -14.60 -12.23 5.04
C ASP A 3 -13.25 -12.67 4.45
N PHE A 4 -12.55 -11.78 3.75
CA PHE A 4 -11.25 -12.04 3.12
C PHE A 4 -10.10 -11.27 3.77
N GLU A 5 -10.31 -10.67 4.94
CA GLU A 5 -9.29 -9.84 5.60
C GLU A 5 -8.00 -10.61 5.88
N LEU A 6 -8.11 -11.82 6.44
CA LEU A 6 -6.96 -12.67 6.71
C LEU A 6 -6.20 -13.04 5.42
N LEU A 7 -6.94 -13.31 4.34
CA LEU A 7 -6.33 -13.61 3.05
C LEU A 7 -5.57 -12.41 2.51
N ILE A 8 -6.15 -11.20 2.62
CA ILE A 8 -5.47 -9.96 2.21
C ILE A 8 -4.20 -9.74 3.04
N GLN A 9 -4.30 -9.89 4.36
CA GLN A 9 -3.15 -9.74 5.25
C GLN A 9 -2.00 -10.69 4.90
N ASP A 10 -2.31 -11.95 4.64
CA ASP A 10 -1.33 -12.96 4.29
C ASP A 10 -0.70 -12.73 2.91
N GLU A 11 -1.52 -12.42 1.89
CA GLU A 11 -1.06 -12.26 0.51
C GLU A 11 -0.18 -11.02 0.29
N ILE A 12 -0.51 -9.90 0.94
CA ILE A 12 0.27 -8.65 0.81
C ILE A 12 1.16 -8.37 2.03
N ASN A 13 1.21 -9.30 2.99
CA ASN A 13 2.05 -9.23 4.19
C ASN A 13 1.88 -7.94 5.00
N VAL A 14 0.64 -7.57 5.28
CA VAL A 14 0.29 -6.43 6.13
C VAL A 14 -0.26 -6.89 7.47
N LYS A 15 -0.10 -6.08 8.51
CA LYS A 15 -0.56 -6.41 9.86
C LYS A 15 -2.04 -6.15 10.07
N THR A 16 -2.57 -5.13 9.41
CA THR A 16 -3.94 -4.66 9.62
C THR A 16 -4.52 -4.20 8.30
N VAL A 17 -5.79 -4.50 8.09
CA VAL A 17 -6.61 -3.95 7.00
C VAL A 17 -7.68 -3.06 7.62
N ILE A 18 -7.79 -1.83 7.15
CA ILE A 18 -8.78 -0.86 7.61
C ILE A 18 -9.71 -0.54 6.45
N TYR A 19 -11.01 -0.67 6.69
CA TYR A 19 -12.05 -0.28 5.73
C TYR A 19 -12.62 1.07 6.15
N THR A 20 -12.61 2.04 5.25
CA THR A 20 -13.10 3.38 5.53
C THR A 20 -13.71 4.03 4.30
N ASP A 21 -14.69 4.89 4.52
CA ASP A 21 -15.26 5.78 3.52
C ASP A 21 -14.62 7.18 3.60
N ASP A 22 -13.82 7.46 4.65
CA ASP A 22 -13.09 8.72 4.80
C ASP A 22 -11.75 8.68 4.06
N LEU A 23 -11.79 9.02 2.79
CA LEU A 23 -10.60 9.10 1.94
C LEU A 23 -9.76 10.36 2.21
N ALA A 24 -10.35 11.41 2.80
CA ALA A 24 -9.64 12.66 3.06
C ALA A 24 -8.54 12.51 4.10
N ALA A 25 -8.65 11.53 5.00
CA ALA A 25 -7.62 11.21 5.98
C ALA A 25 -6.31 10.67 5.35
N TYR A 26 -6.40 10.10 4.13
CA TYR A 26 -5.28 9.39 3.48
C TYR A 26 -4.65 10.13 2.31
N GLY A 27 -5.24 11.23 1.88
CA GLY A 27 -4.72 12.03 0.78
C GLY A 27 -5.70 13.06 0.24
N ASN A 28 -5.27 13.73 -0.79
CA ASN A 28 -6.06 14.71 -1.49
C ASN A 28 -6.40 14.23 -2.89
N PHE A 29 -7.61 14.52 -3.35
CA PHE A 29 -7.96 14.22 -4.72
C PHE A 29 -7.33 15.25 -5.68
N SER A 30 -6.73 14.73 -6.74
CA SER A 30 -6.27 15.50 -7.89
C SER A 30 -7.21 15.25 -9.06
N LEU A 31 -7.73 16.33 -9.62
CA LEU A 31 -8.60 16.29 -10.78
C LEU A 31 -7.77 16.34 -12.07
N LYS A 32 -7.98 15.38 -12.96
CA LYS A 32 -7.36 15.34 -14.28
C LYS A 32 -8.43 15.43 -15.36
N PRO A 33 -8.70 16.65 -15.90
CA PRO A 33 -9.69 16.82 -16.97
C PRO A 33 -9.29 16.10 -18.26
N ASN A 34 -10.26 15.51 -18.95
CA ASN A 34 -10.05 14.87 -20.24
C ASN A 34 -10.17 15.90 -21.39
N GLY A 35 -9.04 16.45 -21.81
CA GLY A 35 -9.02 17.49 -22.86
C GLY A 35 -9.57 17.05 -24.19
N LYS A 36 -9.53 15.76 -24.53
CA LYS A 36 -10.10 15.24 -25.78
C LYS A 36 -11.63 15.32 -25.80
N VAL A 37 -12.24 15.11 -24.65
CA VAL A 37 -13.71 15.16 -24.48
C VAL A 37 -14.16 16.59 -24.26
N LEU A 38 -13.43 17.38 -23.45
CA LEU A 38 -13.78 18.76 -23.11
C LEU A 38 -13.52 19.74 -24.25
N GLY A 39 -12.52 19.51 -25.10
CA GLY A 39 -12.13 20.40 -26.19
C GLY A 39 -13.29 20.78 -27.12
N PRO A 40 -14.05 19.81 -27.67
CA PRO A 40 -15.21 20.09 -28.53
C PRO A 40 -16.34 20.84 -27.82
N ARG A 41 -16.49 20.67 -26.49
CA ARG A 41 -17.56 21.30 -25.70
C ARG A 41 -17.21 22.70 -25.21
N LEU A 42 -15.98 22.92 -24.78
CA LEU A 42 -15.56 24.15 -24.09
C LEU A 42 -14.64 25.04 -24.93
N GLY A 43 -14.12 24.54 -26.04
CA GLY A 43 -13.25 25.33 -26.92
C GLY A 43 -12.03 25.91 -26.18
N SER A 44 -11.85 27.22 -26.24
CA SER A 44 -10.74 27.95 -25.58
C SER A 44 -10.79 27.87 -24.05
N ASP A 45 -11.95 27.67 -23.45
CA ASP A 45 -12.14 27.68 -21.99
C ASP A 45 -11.59 26.40 -21.33
N VAL A 46 -11.30 25.35 -22.11
CA VAL A 46 -10.60 24.15 -21.63
C VAL A 46 -9.33 24.50 -20.84
N GLN A 47 -8.58 25.52 -21.25
CA GLN A 47 -7.36 25.94 -20.56
C GLN A 47 -7.63 26.46 -19.14
N ASN A 48 -8.76 27.15 -18.94
CA ASN A 48 -9.18 27.62 -17.63
C ASN A 48 -9.57 26.47 -16.72
N VAL A 49 -10.23 25.45 -17.26
CA VAL A 49 -10.55 24.21 -16.54
C VAL A 49 -9.28 23.45 -16.10
N PHE A 50 -8.29 23.32 -16.98
CA PHE A 50 -7.00 22.71 -16.62
C PHE A 50 -6.26 23.47 -15.53
N ARG A 51 -6.30 24.80 -15.58
CA ARG A 51 -5.66 25.65 -14.55
C ARG A 51 -6.34 25.47 -13.21
N ALA A 52 -7.67 25.56 -13.16
CA ALA A 52 -8.45 25.38 -11.93
C ALA A 52 -8.29 23.96 -11.35
N ALA A 53 -8.25 22.92 -12.19
CA ALA A 53 -7.97 21.57 -11.76
C ALA A 53 -6.59 21.44 -11.08
N LYS A 54 -5.57 22.11 -11.63
CA LYS A 54 -4.20 22.11 -11.09
C LYS A 54 -4.08 22.86 -9.76
N THR A 55 -4.86 23.95 -9.58
CA THR A 55 -4.87 24.74 -8.33
C THR A 55 -5.77 24.17 -7.25
N GLY A 56 -6.56 23.13 -7.56
CA GLY A 56 -7.52 22.55 -6.62
C GLY A 56 -8.82 23.35 -6.50
N ASP A 57 -9.07 24.29 -7.42
CA ASP A 57 -10.27 25.15 -7.42
C ASP A 57 -11.44 24.44 -8.12
N TRP A 58 -11.92 23.38 -7.47
CA TRP A 58 -13.03 22.56 -7.94
C TRP A 58 -13.71 21.85 -6.76
N GLU A 59 -14.94 21.44 -6.95
CA GLU A 59 -15.78 20.79 -5.94
C GLU A 59 -16.40 19.51 -6.49
N ARG A 60 -16.34 18.41 -5.72
CA ARG A 60 -17.03 17.17 -6.03
C ARG A 60 -18.49 17.27 -5.57
N LEU A 61 -19.41 17.02 -6.49
CA LEU A 61 -20.84 17.00 -6.19
C LEU A 61 -21.27 15.62 -5.66
N ASN A 62 -22.40 15.58 -4.93
CA ASN A 62 -22.93 14.35 -4.33
C ASN A 62 -23.31 13.26 -5.35
N ASP A 63 -23.55 13.65 -6.60
CA ASP A 63 -23.91 12.76 -7.71
C ASP A 63 -22.70 12.25 -8.49
N GLY A 64 -21.48 12.54 -8.01
CA GLY A 64 -20.23 12.08 -8.62
C GLY A 64 -19.69 12.99 -9.71
N ARG A 65 -20.40 14.06 -10.07
CA ARG A 65 -19.90 15.09 -10.99
C ARG A 65 -18.95 16.05 -10.29
N VAL A 66 -18.24 16.86 -11.07
CA VAL A 66 -17.33 17.88 -10.55
C VAL A 66 -17.74 19.24 -11.06
N LYS A 67 -17.88 20.19 -10.14
CA LYS A 67 -18.03 21.61 -10.48
C LYS A 67 -16.65 22.27 -10.50
N ILE A 68 -16.34 22.95 -11.59
CA ILE A 68 -15.07 23.65 -11.80
C ILE A 68 -15.33 24.94 -12.58
N ASN A 69 -14.97 26.07 -12.03
CA ASN A 69 -15.40 27.40 -12.54
C ASN A 69 -16.93 27.44 -12.71
N ASP A 70 -17.40 27.84 -13.89
CA ASP A 70 -18.82 27.88 -14.26
C ASP A 70 -19.34 26.59 -14.89
N TYR A 71 -18.51 25.52 -14.93
CA TYR A 71 -18.82 24.26 -15.60
C TYR A 71 -19.10 23.15 -14.61
N VAL A 72 -19.99 22.25 -15.00
CA VAL A 72 -20.15 20.93 -14.36
C VAL A 72 -19.63 19.89 -15.34
N LEU A 73 -18.66 19.09 -14.86
CA LEU A 73 -18.05 18.00 -15.60
C LEU A 73 -18.76 16.69 -15.27
N GLU A 74 -19.09 15.93 -16.30
CA GLU A 74 -19.64 14.59 -16.19
C GLU A 74 -18.51 13.58 -15.92
N SER A 75 -18.84 12.41 -15.35
CA SER A 75 -17.86 11.41 -14.91
C SER A 75 -16.91 10.90 -16.02
N HIS A 76 -17.28 10.98 -17.30
CA HIS A 76 -16.43 10.59 -18.43
C HIS A 76 -15.50 11.71 -18.92
N GLU A 77 -15.65 12.93 -18.38
CA GLU A 77 -14.91 14.14 -18.78
C GLU A 77 -13.67 14.38 -17.89
N PHE A 78 -13.48 13.58 -16.84
CA PHE A 78 -12.34 13.71 -15.94
C PHE A 78 -11.97 12.37 -15.31
N GLU A 79 -10.79 12.32 -14.71
CA GLU A 79 -10.32 11.27 -13.79
C GLU A 79 -10.02 11.91 -12.44
N LEU A 80 -10.42 11.26 -11.34
CA LEU A 80 -10.02 11.63 -9.99
C LEU A 80 -8.96 10.65 -9.50
N ASN A 81 -7.79 11.17 -9.17
CA ASN A 81 -6.71 10.38 -8.60
C ASN A 81 -6.49 10.81 -7.15
N LEU A 82 -6.38 9.85 -6.24
CA LEU A 82 -5.96 10.15 -4.88
C LEU A 82 -4.43 10.33 -4.88
N VAL A 83 -3.98 11.51 -4.47
CA VAL A 83 -2.57 11.77 -4.16
C VAL A 83 -2.37 11.46 -2.69
N ALA A 84 -1.66 10.38 -2.42
CA ALA A 84 -1.43 9.90 -1.05
C ALA A 84 -0.64 10.91 -0.22
N ASN A 85 -0.88 10.90 1.09
CA ASN A 85 -0.07 11.65 2.06
C ASN A 85 1.35 11.09 2.11
N GLU A 86 2.29 11.88 2.64
CA GLU A 86 3.66 11.42 2.90
C GLU A 86 3.64 10.17 3.80
N GLY A 87 4.51 9.19 3.50
CA GLY A 87 4.54 7.90 4.22
C GLY A 87 3.48 6.88 3.76
N THR A 88 2.65 7.20 2.76
CA THR A 88 1.67 6.28 2.20
C THR A 88 1.78 6.17 0.68
N THR A 89 1.26 5.08 0.14
CA THR A 89 1.12 4.88 -1.31
C THR A 89 -0.33 4.53 -1.62
N ALA A 90 -0.94 5.20 -2.59
CA ALA A 90 -2.32 4.97 -2.97
C ALA A 90 -2.45 4.52 -4.43
N THR A 91 -3.37 3.62 -4.69
CA THR A 91 -3.76 3.21 -6.04
C THR A 91 -5.25 2.96 -6.12
N SER A 92 -5.87 3.35 -7.24
CA SER A 92 -7.27 3.06 -7.51
C SER A 92 -7.44 1.64 -8.01
N LEU A 93 -8.51 0.98 -7.56
CA LEU A 93 -8.93 -0.29 -8.14
C LEU A 93 -9.62 -0.06 -9.50
N PRO A 94 -9.64 -1.06 -10.38
CA PRO A 94 -10.31 -0.96 -11.67
C PRO A 94 -11.77 -0.50 -11.54
N GLY A 95 -12.14 0.53 -12.30
CA GLY A 95 -13.47 1.13 -12.30
C GLY A 95 -13.68 2.22 -11.24
N ASP A 96 -12.61 2.71 -10.61
CA ASP A 96 -12.58 3.84 -9.65
C ASP A 96 -13.59 3.73 -8.47
N LYS A 97 -13.94 2.46 -8.14
CA LYS A 97 -14.91 2.17 -7.08
C LYS A 97 -14.30 2.11 -5.68
N ALA A 98 -12.99 1.92 -5.60
CA ALA A 98 -12.25 1.89 -4.35
C ALA A 98 -10.81 2.32 -4.57
N VAL A 99 -10.18 2.78 -3.50
CA VAL A 99 -8.76 3.12 -3.44
C VAL A 99 -8.12 2.24 -2.38
N VAL A 100 -6.97 1.70 -2.69
CA VAL A 100 -6.10 1.02 -1.73
C VAL A 100 -5.01 1.98 -1.32
N VAL A 101 -4.87 2.19 -0.03
CA VAL A 101 -3.80 3.00 0.57
C VAL A 101 -2.93 2.09 1.41
N LEU A 102 -1.64 2.09 1.16
CA LEU A 102 -0.67 1.34 1.92
C LEU A 102 0.17 2.31 2.76
N ASP A 103 0.15 2.13 4.08
CA ASP A 103 1.11 2.74 4.98
C ASP A 103 2.44 2.02 4.83
N ILE A 104 3.47 2.75 4.41
CA ILE A 104 4.82 2.24 4.17
C ILE A 104 5.82 2.67 5.25
N GLU A 105 5.34 3.29 6.31
CA GLU A 105 6.20 3.67 7.44
C GLU A 105 6.63 2.43 8.22
N LEU A 106 7.95 2.20 8.29
CA LEU A 106 8.52 1.06 8.99
C LEU A 106 8.83 1.44 10.44
N THR A 107 8.12 0.79 11.35
CA THR A 107 8.43 0.88 12.78
C THR A 107 9.64 0.00 13.15
N ASP A 108 10.32 0.29 14.26
CA ASP A 108 11.42 -0.55 14.78
C ASP A 108 10.98 -2.02 14.97
N HIS A 109 9.74 -2.24 15.35
CA HIS A 109 9.17 -3.59 15.49
C HIS A 109 9.11 -4.31 14.14
N LEU A 110 8.63 -3.65 13.08
CA LEU A 110 8.56 -4.22 11.73
C LEU A 110 9.96 -4.47 11.15
N LEU A 111 10.92 -3.58 11.43
CA LEU A 111 12.32 -3.78 11.03
C LEU A 111 12.93 -5.01 11.71
N LYS A 112 12.72 -5.19 13.01
CA LYS A 112 13.18 -6.37 13.76
C LYS A 112 12.52 -7.66 13.24
N GLU A 113 11.21 -7.62 12.97
CA GLU A 113 10.49 -8.75 12.39
C GLU A 113 11.02 -9.10 11.00
N GLY A 114 11.30 -8.11 10.16
CA GLY A 114 11.91 -8.31 8.84
C GLY A 114 13.23 -9.07 8.96
N LYS A 115 14.13 -8.65 9.87
CA LYS A 115 15.40 -9.34 10.13
C LYS A 115 15.23 -10.78 10.60
N ALA A 116 14.22 -11.04 11.44
CA ALA A 116 13.90 -12.39 11.89
C ALA A 116 13.43 -13.29 10.74
N ARG A 117 12.59 -12.76 9.85
CA ARG A 117 12.13 -13.48 8.63
C ARG A 117 13.27 -13.75 7.66
N ASP A 118 14.21 -12.81 7.50
CA ASP A 118 15.40 -13.02 6.68
C ASP A 118 16.31 -14.11 7.28
N ALA A 119 16.45 -14.15 8.61
CA ALA A 119 17.16 -15.22 9.28
C ALA A 119 16.49 -16.60 9.04
N VAL A 120 15.17 -16.69 9.17
CA VAL A 120 14.42 -17.93 8.84
C VAL A 120 14.69 -18.35 7.40
N ARG A 121 14.62 -17.43 6.44
CA ARG A 121 14.88 -17.73 5.02
C ARG A 121 16.29 -18.25 4.81
N ALA A 122 17.30 -17.61 5.37
CA ALA A 122 18.70 -18.03 5.26
C ALA A 122 18.92 -19.44 5.86
N ILE A 123 18.30 -19.74 7.01
CA ILE A 123 18.38 -21.04 7.64
C ILE A 123 17.68 -22.11 6.78
N GLN A 124 16.51 -21.81 6.20
CA GLN A 124 15.81 -22.74 5.31
C GLN A 124 16.61 -23.04 4.04
N GLU A 125 17.29 -22.04 3.48
CA GLU A 125 18.21 -22.25 2.36
C GLU A 125 19.38 -23.17 2.75
N ALA A 126 20.03 -22.92 3.88
CA ALA A 126 21.11 -23.76 4.38
C ALA A 126 20.62 -25.21 4.65
N ARG A 127 19.43 -25.39 5.21
CA ARG A 127 18.82 -26.74 5.38
C ARG A 127 18.67 -27.46 4.05
N LYS A 128 18.22 -26.75 3.01
CA LYS A 128 18.06 -27.30 1.66
C LYS A 128 19.41 -27.69 1.05
N GLU A 129 20.41 -26.84 1.16
CA GLU A 129 21.77 -27.12 0.66
C GLU A 129 22.42 -28.32 1.35
N MET A 130 22.17 -28.50 2.64
CA MET A 130 22.63 -29.64 3.42
C MET A 130 21.80 -30.93 3.20
N ASN A 131 20.77 -30.89 2.35
CA ASN A 131 19.82 -31.97 2.07
C ASN A 131 19.14 -32.53 3.34
N LEU A 132 18.84 -31.69 4.31
CA LEU A 132 18.10 -32.07 5.50
C LEU A 132 16.64 -32.37 5.16
N ILE A 133 16.07 -33.38 5.79
CA ILE A 133 14.65 -33.68 5.64
C ILE A 133 13.79 -32.70 6.48
N LEU A 134 12.52 -32.59 6.13
CA LEU A 134 11.60 -31.62 6.76
C LEU A 134 11.48 -31.78 8.29
N THR A 135 11.64 -32.98 8.80
CA THR A 135 11.51 -33.33 10.23
C THR A 135 12.80 -33.22 11.03
N ASP A 136 13.93 -32.97 10.37
CA ASP A 136 15.23 -32.90 11.06
C ASP A 136 15.25 -31.65 11.98
N ARG A 137 15.60 -31.89 13.24
CA ARG A 137 15.84 -30.81 14.21
C ARG A 137 17.31 -30.44 14.20
N ILE A 138 17.57 -29.13 14.26
CA ILE A 138 18.92 -28.58 14.15
C ILE A 138 19.28 -27.76 15.39
N HIS A 139 20.56 -27.73 15.71
CA HIS A 139 21.12 -26.75 16.63
C HIS A 139 21.57 -25.51 15.83
N LEU A 140 21.09 -24.35 16.25
CA LEU A 140 21.40 -23.07 15.60
C LEU A 140 22.49 -22.33 16.36
N ASN A 141 23.51 -21.91 15.64
CA ASN A 141 24.50 -20.97 16.14
C ASN A 141 24.59 -19.81 15.13
N ILE A 142 24.10 -18.65 15.53
CA ILE A 142 23.96 -17.47 14.65
C ILE A 142 24.96 -16.41 15.13
N VAL A 143 25.83 -15.97 14.22
CA VAL A 143 26.74 -14.85 14.43
C VAL A 143 26.28 -13.70 13.54
N ALA A 144 25.97 -12.55 14.15
CA ALA A 144 25.44 -11.39 13.46
C ALA A 144 25.94 -10.09 14.11
N THR A 145 25.65 -8.95 13.50
CA THR A 145 25.86 -7.62 14.08
C THR A 145 24.99 -7.43 15.32
N ASP A 146 25.31 -6.49 16.20
CA ASP A 146 24.59 -6.25 17.44
C ASP A 146 23.09 -5.99 17.20
N GLU A 147 22.75 -5.16 16.21
CA GLU A 147 21.37 -4.84 15.83
C GLU A 147 20.59 -6.08 15.35
N THR A 148 21.23 -6.89 14.52
CA THR A 148 20.62 -8.14 14.02
C THR A 148 20.49 -9.18 15.15
N THR A 149 21.47 -9.24 16.03
CA THR A 149 21.44 -10.12 17.22
C THR A 149 20.27 -9.77 18.14
N GLU A 150 20.01 -8.51 18.37
CA GLU A 150 18.86 -8.06 19.16
C GLU A 150 17.53 -8.49 18.52
N ALA A 151 17.39 -8.31 17.21
CA ALA A 151 16.21 -8.74 16.47
C ALA A 151 16.00 -10.26 16.56
N ILE A 152 17.06 -11.06 16.34
CA ILE A 152 17.00 -12.53 16.42
C ILE A 152 16.63 -13.00 17.83
N LYS A 153 17.19 -12.38 18.86
CA LYS A 153 16.85 -12.71 20.26
C LYS A 153 15.38 -12.42 20.58
N SER A 154 14.86 -11.28 20.09
CA SER A 154 13.46 -10.88 20.29
C SER A 154 12.46 -11.84 19.61
N TYR A 155 12.89 -12.53 18.57
CA TYR A 155 12.07 -13.46 17.78
C TYR A 155 12.59 -14.91 17.81
N SER A 156 13.38 -15.28 18.83
CA SER A 156 14.01 -16.61 18.92
C SER A 156 13.02 -17.75 18.82
N ASP A 157 11.91 -17.69 19.55
CA ASP A 157 10.88 -18.73 19.56
C ASP A 157 10.24 -18.89 18.17
N TYR A 158 9.90 -17.77 17.54
CA TYR A 158 9.39 -17.76 16.17
C TYR A 158 10.40 -18.41 15.20
N ILE A 159 11.67 -18.00 15.25
CA ILE A 159 12.70 -18.56 14.37
C ILE A 159 12.84 -20.08 14.60
N CYS A 160 12.96 -20.51 15.86
CA CYS A 160 13.10 -21.93 16.20
C CYS A 160 11.90 -22.75 15.70
N ASP A 161 10.68 -22.25 15.87
CA ASP A 161 9.48 -22.92 15.37
C ASP A 161 9.48 -23.08 13.85
N GLN A 162 9.85 -22.00 13.13
CA GLN A 162 9.84 -22.01 11.66
C GLN A 162 10.91 -22.91 11.04
N VAL A 163 12.01 -23.17 11.74
CA VAL A 163 13.15 -23.94 11.19
C VAL A 163 13.43 -25.23 11.95
N LEU A 164 12.59 -25.62 12.89
CA LEU A 164 12.80 -26.77 13.79
C LEU A 164 14.14 -26.67 14.54
N GLY A 165 14.48 -25.46 14.97
CA GLY A 165 15.66 -25.17 15.78
C GLY A 165 15.52 -25.61 17.24
N LYS A 166 16.68 -25.79 17.90
CA LYS A 166 16.83 -26.07 19.33
C LYS A 166 17.82 -25.07 19.91
#